data_8c3b061be3e99e94becd821ccbdde76b
#
_entry.id   8c3b061be3e99e94becd821ccbdde76b
#
_cell.length_a   1.000
_cell.length_b   1.000
_cell.length_c   1.000
_cell.angle_alpha   90.00
_cell.angle_beta   90.00
_cell.angle_gamma   90.00
#
_symmetry.space_group_name_H-M   'P 1'
#
loop_
_entity.id
_entity.type
_entity.pdbx_description
1 polymer ?
#
loop_
_entity_poly.entity_id
_entity_poly.type
_entity_poly.pdbx_seq_one_letter_code
_entity_poly.pdbx_strand_id
1 'polypeptide(L)'
;MTAQHVTKHLFVTGGVASSLGKGLTASSLGRLLTSRGLRVTMQKLDPYLNVDPGTMNPFQHGEVFVTDDGAETDLDIGHYERFLNVNLHGSANVTTGQVYSNVIGKERRGEYLGDTVQVIPHITNEIKERIKAMAGPDIDLVITEVGGTVGDIESQPFLEAARQIRQDVGRDNVFYLHVSLVPYIGPSGELKTKPTQHSVAALRSIGIAPDAIVIRSDRQIPDSVKRKISSMCDVDLEAVVAAVDAPSIYDIPKVLFNEGLDSYVIRRLGLPSQDLVWGEWDELLERVHNPAHQVSVALVGKYVDLPDAYLSVTEALRAGGFANNAKVNIKWVASDDCESVEGALAALKDVDAICVPGGFGVRGIEGKLGALKFAREKKIPTLGLCLGLQCMVIEAARNLADISQANSAEFDPETKDPVISTMQNQEDIVAGKGDMGGTMRLGLYPAVLAAGSLVAEVYGANEIQERHRHRYEVNNKYRDQISATGLVFSGLSPDGNLVEFVELPRATHPYYVGTQAHPEFLSRPTSAHPLFTGLIAAAIEKNGK
;
A
#
# COMPACT_ATOMS: atom_id res chain seq x y z
N MET A 1 42.72 -7.31 -6.34
CA MET A 1 41.52 -7.32 -7.21
C MET A 1 40.36 -7.05 -6.31
N THR A 2 39.72 -5.89 -6.41
CA THR A 2 38.46 -5.62 -5.73
C THR A 2 37.42 -6.60 -6.28
N ALA A 3 36.82 -7.43 -5.43
CA ALA A 3 35.76 -8.34 -5.85
C ALA A 3 34.70 -7.51 -6.57
N GLN A 4 34.31 -7.93 -7.77
CA GLN A 4 33.27 -7.27 -8.53
C GLN A 4 31.96 -7.36 -7.69
N HIS A 5 31.30 -6.23 -7.49
CA HIS A 5 30.03 -6.20 -6.79
C HIS A 5 29.01 -7.08 -7.53
N VAL A 6 28.34 -7.99 -6.79
CA VAL A 6 27.31 -8.87 -7.33
C VAL A 6 26.08 -8.74 -6.45
N THR A 7 25.00 -8.20 -7.01
CA THR A 7 23.72 -8.14 -6.34
C THR A 7 23.23 -9.56 -6.01
N LYS A 8 22.78 -9.77 -4.77
CA LYS A 8 22.21 -11.03 -4.31
C LYS A 8 20.68 -11.03 -4.50
N HIS A 9 20.10 -12.23 -4.59
CA HIS A 9 18.66 -12.43 -4.76
C HIS A 9 18.09 -13.30 -3.63
N LEU A 10 17.07 -12.81 -2.94
CA LEU A 10 16.34 -13.55 -1.92
C LEU A 10 14.89 -13.70 -2.38
N PHE A 11 14.46 -14.95 -2.56
CA PHE A 11 13.08 -15.26 -2.94
C PHE A 11 12.28 -15.63 -1.71
N VAL A 12 11.14 -14.96 -1.49
CA VAL A 12 10.18 -15.27 -0.44
C VAL A 12 9.02 -16.04 -1.04
N THR A 13 8.87 -17.29 -0.64
CA THR A 13 7.77 -18.17 -1.07
C THR A 13 6.85 -18.47 0.10
N GLY A 14 5.61 -18.86 -0.16
CA GLY A 14 4.68 -19.23 0.91
C GLY A 14 3.92 -20.50 0.61
N GLY A 15 3.50 -21.18 1.65
CA GLY A 15 2.70 -22.39 1.52
C GLY A 15 1.68 -22.55 2.64
N VAL A 16 0.81 -23.54 2.49
CA VAL A 16 -0.29 -23.89 3.42
C VAL A 16 -1.55 -23.04 3.20
N ALA A 17 -1.46 -21.71 3.24
CA ALA A 17 -2.60 -20.81 3.06
C ALA A 17 -2.16 -19.47 2.47
N SER A 18 -3.10 -18.73 1.89
CA SER A 18 -2.95 -17.32 1.56
C SER A 18 -2.92 -16.46 2.84
N SER A 19 -2.53 -15.20 2.72
CA SER A 19 -2.51 -14.22 3.83
C SER A 19 -1.65 -14.63 5.04
N LEU A 20 -0.61 -15.44 4.82
CA LEU A 20 0.37 -15.82 5.86
C LEU A 20 1.31 -14.68 6.27
N GLY A 21 1.24 -13.52 5.61
CA GLY A 21 2.13 -12.40 5.86
C GLY A 21 3.50 -12.57 5.19
N LYS A 22 3.55 -13.11 3.96
CA LYS A 22 4.78 -13.11 3.13
C LYS A 22 5.32 -11.71 2.94
N GLY A 23 4.45 -10.77 2.48
CA GLY A 23 4.82 -9.37 2.27
C GLY A 23 5.35 -8.69 3.53
N LEU A 24 4.67 -8.92 4.65
CA LEU A 24 5.11 -8.40 5.96
C LEU A 24 6.45 -9.02 6.40
N THR A 25 6.65 -10.31 6.19
CA THR A 25 7.93 -10.99 6.51
C THR A 25 9.05 -10.46 5.61
N ALA A 26 8.78 -10.31 4.30
CA ALA A 26 9.73 -9.82 3.32
C ALA A 26 10.14 -8.37 3.59
N SER A 27 9.17 -7.48 3.81
CA SER A 27 9.42 -6.06 4.13
C SER A 27 10.11 -5.88 5.48
N SER A 28 9.74 -6.67 6.49
CA SER A 28 10.39 -6.67 7.81
C SER A 28 11.85 -7.13 7.74
N LEU A 29 12.13 -8.17 6.96
CA LEU A 29 13.51 -8.60 6.69
C LEU A 29 14.26 -7.54 5.90
N GLY A 30 13.63 -6.91 4.90
CA GLY A 30 14.20 -5.79 4.15
C GLY A 30 14.60 -4.64 5.09
N ARG A 31 13.69 -4.23 5.99
CA ARG A 31 13.98 -3.21 7.01
C ARG A 31 15.14 -3.60 7.92
N LEU A 32 15.16 -4.84 8.38
CA LEU A 32 16.22 -5.35 9.25
C LEU A 32 17.58 -5.32 8.55
N LEU A 33 17.65 -5.71 7.28
CA LEU A 33 18.87 -5.70 6.50
C LEU A 33 19.33 -4.29 6.13
N THR A 34 18.43 -3.35 5.87
CA THR A 34 18.78 -1.93 5.70
C THR A 34 19.33 -1.32 6.98
N SER A 35 18.83 -1.75 8.15
CA SER A 35 19.38 -1.35 9.46
C SER A 35 20.80 -1.90 9.73
N ARG A 36 21.24 -2.87 8.91
CA ARG A 36 22.62 -3.38 8.84
C ARG A 36 23.49 -2.68 7.78
N GLY A 37 22.98 -1.59 7.19
CA GLY A 37 23.68 -0.81 6.18
C GLY A 37 23.65 -1.39 4.77
N LEU A 38 22.80 -2.40 4.50
CA LEU A 38 22.63 -2.97 3.16
C LEU A 38 21.65 -2.14 2.32
N ARG A 39 21.93 -2.02 1.03
CA ARG A 39 21.06 -1.39 0.04
C ARG A 39 20.12 -2.45 -0.52
N VAL A 40 18.87 -2.42 -0.06
CA VAL A 40 17.86 -3.42 -0.37
C VAL A 40 16.78 -2.81 -1.26
N THR A 41 16.37 -3.54 -2.30
CA THR A 41 15.15 -3.26 -3.06
C THR A 41 14.22 -4.48 -3.04
N MET A 42 12.94 -4.26 -3.36
CA MET A 42 11.94 -5.33 -3.29
C MET A 42 11.14 -5.43 -4.58
N GLN A 43 10.67 -6.64 -4.88
CA GLN A 43 9.82 -6.94 -6.01
C GLN A 43 8.72 -7.94 -5.64
N LYS A 44 7.54 -7.75 -6.21
CA LYS A 44 6.39 -8.65 -6.11
C LYS A 44 6.15 -9.33 -7.45
N LEU A 45 5.95 -10.64 -7.44
CA LEU A 45 5.51 -11.44 -8.58
C LEU A 45 4.09 -11.92 -8.30
N ASP A 46 3.11 -11.41 -9.05
CA ASP A 46 1.70 -11.74 -8.84
C ASP A 46 1.17 -12.71 -9.89
N PRO A 47 0.61 -13.86 -9.49
CA PRO A 47 0.24 -14.92 -10.41
C PRO A 47 -1.09 -14.70 -11.14
N TYR A 48 -1.80 -13.60 -10.90
CA TYR A 48 -3.06 -13.34 -11.61
C TYR A 48 -2.85 -12.86 -13.07
N LEU A 49 -3.85 -13.09 -13.90
CA LEU A 49 -3.84 -12.77 -15.34
C LEU A 49 -4.14 -11.30 -15.65
N ASN A 50 -4.54 -10.51 -14.69
CA ASN A 50 -4.71 -9.08 -14.90
C ASN A 50 -3.35 -8.43 -15.22
N VAL A 51 -3.35 -7.49 -16.16
CA VAL A 51 -2.13 -6.74 -16.52
C VAL A 51 -1.67 -5.90 -15.33
N ASP A 52 -2.63 -5.27 -14.65
CA ASP A 52 -2.46 -4.53 -13.41
C ASP A 52 -3.73 -4.67 -12.55
N PRO A 53 -3.71 -4.28 -11.25
CA PRO A 53 -4.88 -4.35 -10.40
C PRO A 53 -5.86 -3.18 -10.59
N GLY A 54 -5.62 -2.24 -11.49
CA GLY A 54 -6.39 -1.00 -11.63
C GLY A 54 -7.88 -1.18 -11.89
N THR A 55 -8.27 -2.30 -12.54
CA THR A 55 -9.67 -2.66 -12.81
C THR A 55 -10.24 -3.70 -11.85
N MET A 56 -9.47 -4.15 -10.86
CA MET A 56 -9.92 -5.15 -9.90
C MET A 56 -10.89 -4.57 -8.87
N ASN A 57 -11.76 -5.44 -8.37
CA ASN A 57 -12.69 -5.08 -7.31
C ASN A 57 -11.94 -5.01 -5.95
N PRO A 58 -11.96 -3.85 -5.25
CA PRO A 58 -11.31 -3.72 -3.95
C PRO A 58 -11.78 -4.73 -2.88
N PHE A 59 -13.01 -5.23 -2.97
CA PHE A 59 -13.50 -6.29 -2.07
C PHE A 59 -12.83 -7.65 -2.27
N GLN A 60 -12.19 -7.87 -3.41
CA GLN A 60 -11.50 -9.14 -3.71
C GLN A 60 -9.98 -9.03 -3.58
N HIS A 61 -9.43 -7.85 -3.86
CA HIS A 61 -7.99 -7.66 -4.01
C HIS A 61 -7.38 -6.69 -2.98
N GLY A 62 -8.20 -5.91 -2.27
CA GLY A 62 -7.72 -4.80 -1.45
C GLY A 62 -7.51 -3.51 -2.25
N GLU A 63 -6.72 -2.58 -1.70
CA GLU A 63 -6.43 -1.32 -2.38
C GLU A 63 -5.51 -1.52 -3.60
N VAL A 64 -5.63 -0.60 -4.55
CA VAL A 64 -4.66 -0.44 -5.64
C VAL A 64 -3.66 0.62 -5.21
N PHE A 65 -2.40 0.24 -5.06
CA PHE A 65 -1.32 1.16 -4.70
C PHE A 65 -0.71 1.77 -5.96
N VAL A 66 -0.44 3.08 -5.95
CA VAL A 66 0.13 3.78 -7.11
C VAL A 66 1.54 4.27 -6.79
N THR A 67 2.49 3.96 -7.68
CA THR A 67 3.88 4.39 -7.61
C THR A 67 4.10 5.77 -8.22
N ASP A 68 5.29 6.36 -8.03
CA ASP A 68 5.63 7.70 -8.56
C ASP A 68 5.52 7.76 -10.10
N ASP A 69 5.90 6.69 -10.79
CA ASP A 69 5.84 6.56 -12.25
C ASP A 69 4.42 6.22 -12.78
N GLY A 70 3.42 6.18 -11.90
CA GLY A 70 2.02 6.00 -12.27
C GLY A 70 1.59 4.55 -12.48
N ALA A 71 2.39 3.57 -12.08
CA ALA A 71 1.96 2.18 -12.14
C ALA A 71 0.92 1.88 -11.05
N GLU A 72 -0.18 1.25 -11.45
CA GLU A 72 -1.15 0.64 -10.54
C GLU A 72 -0.62 -0.73 -10.12
N THR A 73 -0.43 -0.93 -8.82
CA THR A 73 0.28 -2.09 -8.26
C THR A 73 -0.47 -2.74 -7.11
N ASP A 74 -0.02 -3.93 -6.73
CA ASP A 74 -0.50 -4.64 -5.55
C ASP A 74 -0.21 -3.86 -4.25
N LEU A 75 -1.07 -4.02 -3.25
CA LEU A 75 -0.98 -3.35 -1.95
C LEU A 75 0.33 -3.66 -1.19
N ASP A 76 0.97 -4.81 -1.44
CA ASP A 76 2.23 -5.19 -0.82
C ASP A 76 3.37 -4.21 -1.19
N ILE A 77 3.31 -3.57 -2.36
CA ILE A 77 4.27 -2.52 -2.73
C ILE A 77 4.24 -1.37 -1.71
N GLY A 78 3.05 -1.01 -1.22
CA GLY A 78 2.90 -0.04 -0.12
C GLY A 78 3.57 -0.50 1.17
N HIS A 79 3.48 -1.78 1.53
CA HIS A 79 4.22 -2.34 2.67
C HIS A 79 5.73 -2.22 2.47
N TYR A 80 6.24 -2.55 1.28
CA TYR A 80 7.67 -2.45 0.99
C TYR A 80 8.17 -1.02 1.12
N GLU A 81 7.47 -0.05 0.53
CA GLU A 81 7.83 1.35 0.64
C GLU A 81 7.79 1.86 2.10
N ARG A 82 6.78 1.47 2.87
CA ARG A 82 6.64 1.88 4.28
C ARG A 82 7.75 1.33 5.17
N PHE A 83 8.16 0.08 4.97
CA PHE A 83 9.19 -0.56 5.81
C PHE A 83 10.61 -0.15 5.41
N LEU A 84 10.89 -0.04 4.11
CA LEU A 84 12.22 0.33 3.63
C LEU A 84 12.45 1.86 3.59
N ASN A 85 11.39 2.65 3.71
CA ASN A 85 11.42 4.11 3.55
C ASN A 85 12.02 4.54 2.20
N VAL A 86 11.52 3.93 1.13
CA VAL A 86 11.92 4.20 -0.27
C VAL A 86 10.68 4.36 -1.13
N ASN A 87 10.82 4.97 -2.30
CA ASN A 87 9.81 4.93 -3.35
C ASN A 87 10.21 3.88 -4.39
N LEU A 88 9.27 3.00 -4.74
CA LEU A 88 9.45 1.97 -5.76
C LEU A 88 8.79 2.43 -7.07
N HIS A 89 9.15 1.75 -8.16
CA HIS A 89 8.61 1.97 -9.49
C HIS A 89 7.76 0.78 -9.93
N GLY A 90 7.01 0.91 -11.02
CA GLY A 90 6.18 -0.14 -11.57
C GLY A 90 6.93 -1.46 -11.87
N SER A 91 8.25 -1.39 -12.09
CA SER A 91 9.11 -2.58 -12.22
C SER A 91 9.15 -3.45 -10.97
N ALA A 92 8.76 -2.91 -9.81
CA ALA A 92 8.68 -3.67 -8.57
C ALA A 92 7.47 -4.61 -8.51
N ASN A 93 6.47 -4.44 -9.40
CA ASN A 93 5.30 -5.31 -9.47
C ASN A 93 5.21 -5.98 -10.85
N VAL A 94 5.30 -7.30 -10.88
CA VAL A 94 5.25 -8.11 -12.11
C VAL A 94 4.07 -9.06 -12.03
N THR A 95 3.12 -8.93 -12.96
CA THR A 95 1.96 -9.81 -13.05
C THR A 95 2.12 -10.86 -14.16
N THR A 96 1.41 -11.98 -14.04
CA THR A 96 1.32 -12.96 -15.14
C THR A 96 0.79 -12.29 -16.41
N GLY A 97 -0.21 -11.40 -16.29
CA GLY A 97 -0.78 -10.68 -17.44
C GLY A 97 0.26 -9.85 -18.19
N GLN A 98 1.09 -9.09 -17.48
CA GLN A 98 2.19 -8.31 -18.10
C GLN A 98 3.18 -9.22 -18.84
N VAL A 99 3.60 -10.32 -18.20
CA VAL A 99 4.59 -11.25 -18.76
C VAL A 99 4.05 -11.90 -20.04
N TYR A 100 2.84 -12.44 -19.98
CA TYR A 100 2.22 -13.11 -21.14
C TYR A 100 1.92 -12.13 -22.26
N SER A 101 1.37 -10.96 -21.98
CA SER A 101 1.11 -9.92 -22.98
C SER A 101 2.38 -9.50 -23.70
N ASN A 102 3.50 -9.36 -22.98
CA ASN A 102 4.78 -8.99 -23.60
C ASN A 102 5.32 -10.11 -24.50
N VAL A 103 5.31 -11.36 -24.04
CA VAL A 103 5.79 -12.52 -24.84
C VAL A 103 4.91 -12.74 -26.06
N ILE A 104 3.57 -12.68 -25.92
CA ILE A 104 2.64 -12.81 -27.04
C ILE A 104 2.82 -11.64 -28.01
N GLY A 105 3.01 -10.41 -27.50
CA GLY A 105 3.30 -9.24 -28.33
C GLY A 105 4.59 -9.41 -29.16
N LYS A 106 5.67 -9.93 -28.55
CA LYS A 106 6.94 -10.25 -29.24
C LYS A 106 6.73 -11.32 -30.32
N GLU A 107 5.95 -12.37 -30.02
CA GLU A 107 5.60 -13.41 -30.99
C GLU A 107 4.87 -12.81 -32.20
N ARG A 108 3.83 -12.01 -31.97
CA ARG A 108 3.04 -11.38 -33.04
C ARG A 108 3.86 -10.44 -33.92
N ARG A 109 4.93 -9.84 -33.41
CA ARG A 109 5.87 -9.03 -34.20
C ARG A 109 6.98 -9.85 -34.87
N GLY A 110 7.00 -11.19 -34.68
CA GLY A 110 7.98 -12.08 -35.31
C GLY A 110 9.38 -12.06 -34.67
N GLU A 111 9.50 -11.57 -33.45
CA GLU A 111 10.80 -11.44 -32.76
C GLU A 111 11.43 -12.79 -32.40
N TYR A 112 10.67 -13.88 -32.39
CA TYR A 112 11.17 -15.23 -32.16
C TYR A 112 11.51 -16.01 -33.45
N LEU A 113 11.55 -15.32 -34.61
CA LEU A 113 12.04 -15.84 -35.89
C LEU A 113 11.42 -17.19 -36.33
N GLY A 114 10.20 -17.50 -35.90
CA GLY A 114 9.48 -18.73 -36.24
C GLY A 114 9.64 -19.88 -35.24
N ASP A 115 10.35 -19.65 -34.12
CA ASP A 115 10.44 -20.63 -33.05
C ASP A 115 9.06 -20.91 -32.41
N THR A 116 8.88 -22.14 -31.92
CA THR A 116 7.70 -22.48 -31.11
C THR A 116 7.82 -21.83 -29.73
N VAL A 117 6.98 -20.81 -29.44
CA VAL A 117 6.99 -20.09 -28.17
C VAL A 117 6.28 -20.93 -27.09
N GLN A 118 6.96 -21.17 -25.96
CA GLN A 118 6.51 -22.04 -24.87
C GLN A 118 6.69 -21.34 -23.52
N VAL A 119 6.06 -21.87 -22.45
CA VAL A 119 6.27 -21.34 -21.09
C VAL A 119 7.75 -21.41 -20.72
N ILE A 120 8.41 -22.54 -20.95
CA ILE A 120 9.86 -22.69 -20.86
C ILE A 120 10.40 -22.80 -22.29
N PRO A 121 11.33 -21.93 -22.74
CA PRO A 121 12.01 -20.91 -21.94
C PRO A 121 11.42 -19.49 -22.01
N HIS A 122 10.41 -19.21 -22.86
CA HIS A 122 10.08 -17.84 -23.25
C HIS A 122 9.44 -17.03 -22.11
N ILE A 123 8.41 -17.58 -21.44
CA ILE A 123 7.76 -16.96 -20.27
C ILE A 123 8.76 -16.90 -19.10
N THR A 124 9.47 -17.99 -18.82
CA THR A 124 10.44 -18.02 -17.72
C THR A 124 11.62 -17.04 -17.95
N ASN A 125 12.08 -16.87 -19.20
CA ASN A 125 13.11 -15.88 -19.52
C ASN A 125 12.61 -14.45 -19.31
N GLU A 126 11.40 -14.13 -19.75
CA GLU A 126 10.79 -12.81 -19.53
C GLU A 126 10.71 -12.50 -18.02
N ILE A 127 10.28 -13.47 -17.20
CA ILE A 127 10.24 -13.32 -15.74
C ILE A 127 11.65 -13.09 -15.18
N LYS A 128 12.65 -13.89 -15.60
CA LYS A 128 14.03 -13.76 -15.15
C LYS A 128 14.64 -12.41 -15.53
N GLU A 129 14.34 -11.90 -16.71
CA GLU A 129 14.80 -10.57 -17.14
C GLU A 129 14.25 -9.49 -16.23
N ARG A 130 12.96 -9.53 -15.87
CA ARG A 130 12.34 -8.58 -14.95
C ARG A 130 12.93 -8.68 -13.52
N ILE A 131 13.24 -9.88 -13.04
CA ILE A 131 13.90 -10.07 -11.75
C ILE A 131 15.33 -9.48 -11.79
N LYS A 132 16.09 -9.78 -12.83
CA LYS A 132 17.46 -9.29 -12.97
C LYS A 132 17.54 -7.78 -13.19
N ALA A 133 16.50 -7.18 -13.78
CA ALA A 133 16.42 -5.72 -13.97
C ALA A 133 16.35 -4.93 -12.64
N MET A 134 15.96 -5.57 -11.54
CA MET A 134 15.99 -4.96 -10.20
C MET A 134 17.40 -4.89 -9.61
N ALA A 135 18.37 -5.65 -10.16
CA ALA A 135 19.76 -5.65 -9.72
C ALA A 135 20.53 -4.44 -10.29
N GLY A 136 21.51 -3.96 -9.55
CA GLY A 136 22.35 -2.84 -9.98
C GLY A 136 23.57 -2.64 -9.10
N PRO A 137 24.50 -1.77 -9.51
CA PRO A 137 25.73 -1.50 -8.75
C PRO A 137 25.45 -0.92 -7.36
N ASP A 138 24.30 -0.28 -7.19
CA ASP A 138 23.88 0.36 -5.95
C ASP A 138 22.92 -0.50 -5.13
N ILE A 139 22.71 -1.77 -5.50
CA ILE A 139 21.82 -2.71 -4.81
C ILE A 139 22.63 -3.91 -4.35
N ASP A 140 22.62 -4.17 -3.04
CA ASP A 140 23.30 -5.33 -2.46
C ASP A 140 22.40 -6.57 -2.49
N LEU A 141 21.09 -6.37 -2.30
CA LEU A 141 20.11 -7.44 -2.25
C LEU A 141 18.77 -7.04 -2.88
N VAL A 142 18.25 -7.91 -3.75
CA VAL A 142 16.87 -7.87 -4.23
C VAL A 142 16.07 -8.91 -3.46
N ILE A 143 15.01 -8.49 -2.77
CA ILE A 143 14.04 -9.40 -2.14
C ILE A 143 12.83 -9.51 -3.08
N THR A 144 12.61 -10.69 -3.64
CA THR A 144 11.50 -10.99 -4.54
C THR A 144 10.46 -11.86 -3.85
N GLU A 145 9.28 -11.32 -3.59
CA GLU A 145 8.15 -12.10 -3.07
C GLU A 145 7.41 -12.78 -4.21
N VAL A 146 7.23 -14.09 -4.11
CA VAL A 146 6.42 -14.87 -5.04
C VAL A 146 5.00 -14.97 -4.49
N GLY A 147 4.04 -14.36 -5.19
CA GLY A 147 2.62 -14.40 -4.88
C GLY A 147 2.03 -15.79 -5.02
N GLY A 148 0.84 -15.99 -4.45
CA GLY A 148 0.17 -17.28 -4.39
C GLY A 148 0.77 -18.24 -3.36
N THR A 149 0.39 -19.50 -3.46
CA THR A 149 0.79 -20.59 -2.56
C THR A 149 1.58 -21.64 -3.34
N VAL A 150 2.64 -22.18 -2.75
CA VAL A 150 3.39 -23.28 -3.38
C VAL A 150 2.46 -24.47 -3.60
N GLY A 151 2.33 -24.91 -4.85
CA GLY A 151 1.39 -25.92 -5.30
C GLY A 151 0.27 -25.39 -6.20
N ASP A 152 0.02 -24.07 -6.18
CA ASP A 152 -0.92 -23.43 -7.10
C ASP A 152 -0.37 -23.42 -8.53
N ILE A 153 -1.24 -23.70 -9.50
CA ILE A 153 -0.86 -23.76 -10.92
C ILE A 153 -0.36 -22.40 -11.40
N GLU A 154 -1.01 -21.35 -10.96
CA GLU A 154 -0.75 -19.97 -11.37
C GLU A 154 0.66 -19.50 -10.98
N SER A 155 1.20 -19.98 -9.86
CA SER A 155 2.53 -19.60 -9.36
C SER A 155 3.68 -20.36 -10.00
N GLN A 156 3.40 -21.47 -10.71
CA GLN A 156 4.44 -22.37 -11.23
C GLN A 156 5.45 -21.70 -12.17
N PRO A 157 5.05 -20.84 -13.14
CA PRO A 157 6.02 -20.16 -14.00
C PRO A 157 6.99 -19.26 -13.23
N PHE A 158 6.51 -18.58 -12.18
CA PHE A 158 7.34 -17.74 -11.32
C PHE A 158 8.31 -18.57 -10.47
N LEU A 159 7.85 -19.68 -9.89
CA LEU A 159 8.70 -20.58 -9.12
C LEU A 159 9.75 -21.25 -10.01
N GLU A 160 9.39 -21.64 -11.24
CA GLU A 160 10.35 -22.19 -12.20
C GLU A 160 11.40 -21.13 -12.60
N ALA A 161 11.00 -19.89 -12.87
CA ALA A 161 11.93 -18.79 -13.13
C ALA A 161 12.85 -18.53 -11.94
N ALA A 162 12.33 -18.48 -10.71
CA ALA A 162 13.11 -18.33 -9.49
C ALA A 162 14.15 -19.46 -9.33
N ARG A 163 13.77 -20.71 -9.65
CA ARG A 163 14.69 -21.84 -9.65
C ARG A 163 15.82 -21.66 -10.68
N GLN A 164 15.49 -21.17 -11.88
CA GLN A 164 16.44 -20.96 -12.97
C GLN A 164 17.41 -19.80 -12.68
N ILE A 165 16.99 -18.73 -12.02
CA ILE A 165 17.85 -17.59 -11.63
C ILE A 165 19.12 -18.07 -10.92
N ARG A 166 19.04 -19.12 -10.11
CA ARG A 166 20.18 -19.70 -9.40
C ARG A 166 21.30 -20.18 -10.34
N GLN A 167 20.96 -20.56 -11.58
CA GLN A 167 21.96 -20.91 -12.60
C GLN A 167 22.51 -19.67 -13.28
N ASP A 168 21.68 -18.65 -13.50
CA ASP A 168 22.07 -17.43 -14.21
C ASP A 168 23.04 -16.57 -13.39
N VAL A 169 22.77 -16.39 -12.08
CA VAL A 169 23.53 -15.50 -11.20
C VAL A 169 24.55 -16.22 -10.30
N GLY A 170 24.52 -17.56 -10.27
CA GLY A 170 25.35 -18.41 -9.41
C GLY A 170 24.67 -18.78 -8.09
N ARG A 171 24.94 -20.01 -7.63
CA ARG A 171 24.25 -20.62 -6.48
C ARG A 171 24.45 -19.86 -5.17
N ASP A 172 25.60 -19.26 -4.96
CA ASP A 172 25.95 -18.52 -3.75
C ASP A 172 25.35 -17.10 -3.71
N ASN A 173 24.68 -16.71 -4.79
CA ASN A 173 24.04 -15.41 -4.92
C ASN A 173 22.50 -15.47 -4.76
N VAL A 174 21.96 -16.66 -4.42
CA VAL A 174 20.50 -16.86 -4.27
C VAL A 174 20.18 -17.50 -2.93
N PHE A 175 19.12 -16.98 -2.30
CA PHE A 175 18.58 -17.45 -1.03
C PHE A 175 17.06 -17.68 -1.17
N TYR A 176 16.56 -18.82 -0.67
CA TYR A 176 15.14 -19.13 -0.66
C TYR A 176 14.61 -19.14 0.77
N LEU A 177 13.74 -18.18 1.09
CA LEU A 177 12.99 -18.09 2.34
C LEU A 177 11.58 -18.62 2.13
N HIS A 178 11.17 -19.60 2.92
CA HIS A 178 9.83 -20.15 2.85
C HIS A 178 9.00 -19.79 4.08
N VAL A 179 7.87 -19.11 3.89
CA VAL A 179 6.93 -18.75 4.95
C VAL A 179 5.86 -19.83 5.05
N SER A 180 5.64 -20.38 6.22
CA SER A 180 4.70 -21.46 6.46
C SER A 180 3.93 -21.28 7.77
N LEU A 181 2.88 -22.06 7.97
CA LEU A 181 2.01 -22.04 9.15
C LEU A 181 2.23 -23.30 10.01
N VAL A 182 2.36 -23.08 11.32
CA VAL A 182 2.32 -24.13 12.33
C VAL A 182 1.07 -23.91 13.19
N PRO A 183 -0.08 -24.46 12.78
CA PRO A 183 -1.34 -24.25 13.47
C PRO A 183 -1.41 -25.02 14.79
N TYR A 184 -2.06 -24.42 15.78
CA TYR A 184 -2.46 -25.11 16.99
C TYR A 184 -3.84 -25.75 16.80
N ILE A 185 -3.93 -27.03 17.13
CA ILE A 185 -5.20 -27.77 17.06
C ILE A 185 -5.75 -27.93 18.47
N GLY A 186 -6.74 -27.12 18.83
CA GLY A 186 -7.34 -27.08 20.17
C GLY A 186 -7.71 -28.45 20.74
N PRO A 187 -8.48 -29.29 20.01
CA PRO A 187 -8.88 -30.62 20.54
C PRO A 187 -7.73 -31.55 20.87
N SER A 188 -6.58 -31.44 20.20
CA SER A 188 -5.39 -32.25 20.48
C SER A 188 -4.38 -31.57 21.40
N GLY A 189 -4.53 -30.28 21.67
CA GLY A 189 -3.61 -29.51 22.49
C GLY A 189 -2.21 -29.34 21.90
N GLU A 190 -2.04 -29.46 20.59
CA GLU A 190 -0.72 -29.55 19.96
C GLU A 190 -0.54 -28.62 18.76
N LEU A 191 0.70 -28.13 18.59
CA LEU A 191 1.18 -27.50 17.36
C LEU A 191 1.47 -28.56 16.28
N LYS A 192 0.93 -28.37 15.08
CA LYS A 192 1.05 -29.35 13.98
C LYS A 192 2.06 -28.88 12.93
N THR A 193 3.12 -29.67 12.74
CA THR A 193 4.20 -29.41 11.78
C THR A 193 3.95 -30.01 10.39
N LYS A 194 2.93 -30.86 10.22
CA LYS A 194 2.63 -31.51 8.93
C LYS A 194 2.33 -30.52 7.80
N PRO A 195 1.57 -29.43 7.99
CA PRO A 195 1.35 -28.46 6.92
C PRO A 195 2.66 -27.89 6.37
N THR A 196 3.59 -27.49 7.25
CA THR A 196 4.92 -27.01 6.86
C THR A 196 5.72 -28.08 6.12
N GLN A 197 5.74 -29.33 6.59
CA GLN A 197 6.44 -30.44 5.93
C GLN A 197 5.92 -30.69 4.51
N HIS A 198 4.59 -30.66 4.31
CA HIS A 198 3.98 -30.84 3.00
C HIS A 198 4.26 -29.67 2.07
N SER A 199 4.21 -28.45 2.57
CA SER A 199 4.53 -27.25 1.80
C SER A 199 5.99 -27.25 1.32
N VAL A 200 6.94 -27.59 2.18
CA VAL A 200 8.35 -27.73 1.81
C VAL A 200 8.56 -28.89 0.83
N ALA A 201 7.85 -30.01 1.00
CA ALA A 201 7.93 -31.11 0.05
C ALA A 201 7.43 -30.72 -1.34
N ALA A 202 6.34 -29.93 -1.42
CA ALA A 202 5.84 -29.38 -2.68
C ALA A 202 6.87 -28.42 -3.32
N LEU A 203 7.49 -27.53 -2.55
CA LEU A 203 8.55 -26.64 -3.03
C LEU A 203 9.76 -27.41 -3.57
N ARG A 204 10.17 -28.46 -2.89
CA ARG A 204 11.27 -29.33 -3.34
C ARG A 204 10.94 -30.09 -4.61
N SER A 205 9.68 -30.48 -4.84
CA SER A 205 9.28 -31.16 -6.06
C SER A 205 9.45 -30.29 -7.31
N ILE A 206 9.48 -28.96 -7.13
CA ILE A 206 9.77 -27.98 -8.19
C ILE A 206 11.31 -27.77 -8.34
N GLY A 207 12.13 -28.33 -7.44
CA GLY A 207 13.59 -28.21 -7.45
C GLY A 207 14.14 -27.04 -6.63
N ILE A 208 13.33 -26.48 -5.73
CA ILE A 208 13.73 -25.43 -4.78
C ILE A 208 13.81 -26.02 -3.38
N ALA A 209 15.01 -26.04 -2.80
CA ALA A 209 15.22 -26.33 -1.38
C ALA A 209 15.28 -24.98 -0.63
N PRO A 210 14.46 -24.75 0.40
CA PRO A 210 14.55 -23.51 1.16
C PRO A 210 15.84 -23.46 1.99
N ASP A 211 16.49 -22.30 2.02
CA ASP A 211 17.66 -22.03 2.88
C ASP A 211 17.19 -21.71 4.32
N ALA A 212 16.01 -21.11 4.47
CA ALA A 212 15.38 -20.86 5.77
C ALA A 212 13.85 -20.99 5.71
N ILE A 213 13.23 -21.23 6.87
CA ILE A 213 11.77 -21.35 7.01
C ILE A 213 11.31 -20.39 8.11
N VAL A 214 10.43 -19.46 7.79
CA VAL A 214 9.70 -18.64 8.77
C VAL A 214 8.38 -19.35 9.09
N ILE A 215 8.20 -19.72 10.34
CA ILE A 215 7.00 -20.42 10.82
C ILE A 215 6.10 -19.47 11.59
N ARG A 216 4.92 -19.20 11.02
CA ARG A 216 3.87 -18.38 11.62
C ARG A 216 3.06 -19.22 12.62
N SER A 217 2.74 -18.63 13.76
CA SER A 217 1.86 -19.22 14.78
C SER A 217 1.22 -18.14 15.64
N ASP A 218 0.06 -18.42 16.19
CA ASP A 218 -0.64 -17.59 17.17
C ASP A 218 -0.03 -17.64 18.58
N ARG A 219 0.96 -18.50 18.79
CA ARG A 219 1.59 -18.75 20.09
C ARG A 219 3.06 -19.13 19.96
N GLN A 220 3.77 -19.10 21.08
CA GLN A 220 5.17 -19.48 21.18
C GLN A 220 5.42 -20.90 20.64
N ILE A 221 6.48 -21.05 19.89
CA ILE A 221 6.88 -22.30 19.25
C ILE A 221 8.03 -22.93 20.05
N PRO A 222 7.82 -24.09 20.67
CA PRO A 222 8.87 -24.77 21.44
C PRO A 222 10.04 -25.22 20.54
N ASP A 223 11.24 -25.27 21.11
CA ASP A 223 12.45 -25.76 20.42
C ASP A 223 12.30 -27.19 19.87
N SER A 224 11.52 -28.02 20.52
CA SER A 224 11.24 -29.39 20.05
C SER A 224 10.50 -29.38 18.70
N VAL A 225 9.63 -28.37 18.47
CA VAL A 225 8.91 -28.18 17.22
C VAL A 225 9.86 -27.64 16.15
N LYS A 226 10.74 -26.67 16.49
CA LYS A 226 11.77 -26.15 15.57
C LYS A 226 12.72 -27.27 15.13
N ARG A 227 13.23 -28.08 16.06
CA ARG A 227 14.08 -29.25 15.76
C ARG A 227 13.39 -30.27 14.85
N LYS A 228 12.10 -30.52 15.07
CA LYS A 228 11.33 -31.43 14.22
C LYS A 228 11.19 -30.87 12.79
N ILE A 229 10.92 -29.59 12.64
CA ILE A 229 10.83 -28.93 11.31
C ILE A 229 12.20 -28.96 10.63
N SER A 230 13.26 -28.56 11.31
CA SER A 230 14.63 -28.62 10.83
C SER A 230 14.97 -30.02 10.26
N SER A 231 14.77 -31.06 11.02
CA SER A 231 15.07 -32.44 10.61
C SER A 231 14.17 -32.91 9.45
N MET A 232 12.87 -32.61 9.47
CA MET A 232 11.93 -33.08 8.43
C MET A 232 12.00 -32.27 7.15
N CYS A 233 12.42 -31.01 7.24
CA CYS A 233 12.55 -30.11 6.10
C CYS A 233 14.00 -29.94 5.63
N ASP A 234 14.97 -30.59 6.27
CA ASP A 234 16.40 -30.54 5.93
C ASP A 234 16.88 -29.08 5.80
N VAL A 235 16.65 -28.31 6.85
CA VAL A 235 17.05 -26.91 6.99
C VAL A 235 17.78 -26.78 8.32
N ASP A 236 18.81 -25.98 8.38
CA ASP A 236 19.56 -25.74 9.63
C ASP A 236 18.62 -25.30 10.75
N LEU A 237 18.88 -25.76 11.99
CA LEU A 237 18.03 -25.41 13.11
C LEU A 237 17.92 -23.88 13.34
N GLU A 238 19.04 -23.17 13.17
CA GLU A 238 19.11 -21.71 13.27
C GLU A 238 18.34 -20.99 12.14
N ALA A 239 18.04 -21.68 11.05
CA ALA A 239 17.26 -21.18 9.93
C ALA A 239 15.74 -21.49 10.03
N VAL A 240 15.30 -22.13 11.14
CA VAL A 240 13.89 -22.29 11.47
C VAL A 240 13.48 -21.16 12.42
N VAL A 241 12.93 -20.11 11.87
CA VAL A 241 12.62 -18.83 12.50
C VAL A 241 11.16 -18.79 12.93
N ALA A 242 10.88 -18.54 14.21
CA ALA A 242 9.51 -18.38 14.70
C ALA A 242 9.04 -16.93 14.54
N ALA A 243 7.95 -16.71 13.81
CA ALA A 243 7.29 -15.43 13.69
C ALA A 243 5.90 -15.51 14.32
N VAL A 244 5.86 -15.34 15.64
CA VAL A 244 4.62 -15.32 16.44
C VAL A 244 3.91 -14.00 16.21
N ASP A 245 2.57 -14.01 16.31
CA ASP A 245 1.77 -12.80 16.20
C ASP A 245 2.22 -11.76 17.23
N ALA A 246 2.50 -10.54 16.74
CA ALA A 246 3.01 -9.44 17.54
C ALA A 246 1.91 -8.37 17.75
N PRO A 247 2.00 -7.55 18.81
CA PRO A 247 1.05 -6.47 19.08
C PRO A 247 0.97 -5.44 17.95
N SER A 248 2.07 -5.22 17.24
CA SER A 248 2.16 -4.34 16.09
C SER A 248 2.96 -4.99 14.96
N ILE A 249 2.58 -4.71 13.70
CA ILE A 249 3.38 -5.14 12.54
C ILE A 249 4.79 -4.56 12.55
N TYR A 250 4.98 -3.40 13.18
CA TYR A 250 6.27 -2.73 13.33
C TYR A 250 7.22 -3.42 14.32
N ASP A 251 6.73 -4.38 15.12
CA ASP A 251 7.57 -5.23 15.98
C ASP A 251 8.28 -6.35 15.20
N ILE A 252 7.74 -6.75 14.05
CA ILE A 252 8.21 -7.93 13.31
C ILE A 252 9.70 -7.87 12.93
N PRO A 253 10.29 -6.72 12.52
CA PRO A 253 11.73 -6.64 12.28
C PRO A 253 12.55 -7.05 13.51
N LYS A 254 12.14 -6.67 14.74
CA LYS A 254 12.81 -7.08 15.97
C LYS A 254 12.57 -8.55 16.32
N VAL A 255 11.39 -9.09 15.99
CA VAL A 255 11.11 -10.52 16.14
C VAL A 255 12.07 -11.34 15.26
N LEU A 256 12.23 -10.97 13.99
CA LEU A 256 13.14 -11.64 13.06
C LEU A 256 14.62 -11.50 13.49
N PHE A 257 14.99 -10.33 14.02
CA PHE A 257 16.32 -10.10 14.57
C PHE A 257 16.62 -11.01 15.78
N ASN A 258 15.70 -11.10 16.74
CA ASN A 258 15.85 -11.94 17.92
C ASN A 258 15.94 -13.44 17.59
N GLU A 259 15.36 -13.83 16.47
CA GLU A 259 15.46 -15.20 15.93
C GLU A 259 16.73 -15.42 15.09
N GLY A 260 17.52 -14.36 14.81
CA GLY A 260 18.81 -14.43 14.12
C GLY A 260 18.72 -14.55 12.59
N LEU A 261 17.55 -14.26 11.98
CA LEU A 261 17.35 -14.43 10.54
C LEU A 261 18.30 -13.57 9.70
N ASP A 262 18.52 -12.31 10.09
CA ASP A 262 19.42 -11.39 9.38
C ASP A 262 20.86 -11.91 9.35
N SER A 263 21.36 -12.36 10.49
CA SER A 263 22.71 -12.89 10.63
C SER A 263 22.91 -14.17 9.80
N TYR A 264 21.87 -15.02 9.74
CA TYR A 264 21.88 -16.21 8.89
C TYR A 264 21.90 -15.86 7.40
N VAL A 265 21.05 -14.93 6.95
CA VAL A 265 20.99 -14.47 5.55
C VAL A 265 22.31 -13.83 5.12
N ILE A 266 22.87 -12.92 5.94
CA ILE A 266 24.14 -12.24 5.69
C ILE A 266 25.27 -13.26 5.52
N ARG A 267 25.40 -14.20 6.45
CA ARG A 267 26.43 -15.24 6.41
C ARG A 267 26.27 -16.15 5.18
N ARG A 268 25.05 -16.58 4.89
CA ARG A 268 24.77 -17.52 3.79
C ARG A 268 24.99 -16.89 2.41
N LEU A 269 24.72 -15.61 2.24
CA LEU A 269 24.93 -14.87 0.99
C LEU A 269 26.30 -14.18 0.91
N GLY A 270 27.09 -14.18 2.00
CA GLY A 270 28.37 -13.47 2.06
C GLY A 270 28.21 -11.95 1.86
N LEU A 271 27.14 -11.37 2.42
CA LEU A 271 26.85 -9.95 2.32
C LEU A 271 27.76 -9.14 3.24
N PRO A 272 28.22 -7.92 2.83
CA PRO A 272 28.85 -6.99 3.76
C PRO A 272 27.82 -6.56 4.80
N SER A 273 28.20 -6.48 6.06
CA SER A 273 27.28 -6.01 7.10
C SER A 273 27.98 -5.11 8.08
N GLN A 274 27.23 -4.14 8.59
CA GLN A 274 27.62 -3.27 9.69
C GLN A 274 26.92 -3.71 10.97
N ASP A 275 27.30 -3.10 12.09
CA ASP A 275 26.55 -3.25 13.32
C ASP A 275 25.13 -2.72 13.12
N LEU A 276 24.18 -3.40 13.76
CA LEU A 276 22.77 -3.06 13.64
C LEU A 276 22.49 -1.69 14.28
N VAL A 277 21.84 -0.81 13.52
CA VAL A 277 21.39 0.50 13.98
C VAL A 277 19.90 0.63 13.71
N TRP A 278 19.09 0.59 14.77
CA TRP A 278 17.64 0.76 14.64
C TRP A 278 17.22 2.22 14.38
N GLY A 279 17.94 3.19 15.01
CA GLY A 279 17.68 4.61 14.79
C GLY A 279 16.22 5.00 14.98
N GLU A 280 15.63 5.62 13.96
CA GLU A 280 14.21 6.05 13.97
C GLU A 280 13.20 4.92 14.24
N TRP A 281 13.59 3.66 14.03
CA TRP A 281 12.69 2.52 14.28
C TRP A 281 12.48 2.27 15.78
N ASP A 282 13.49 2.51 16.61
CA ASP A 282 13.33 2.44 18.07
C ASP A 282 12.40 3.53 18.58
N GLU A 283 12.55 4.76 18.05
CA GLU A 283 11.65 5.87 18.37
C GLU A 283 10.22 5.59 17.92
N LEU A 284 10.05 4.99 16.74
CA LEU A 284 8.74 4.57 16.26
C LEU A 284 8.09 3.58 17.23
N LEU A 285 8.81 2.54 17.64
CA LEU A 285 8.26 1.52 18.54
C LEU A 285 7.92 2.09 19.92
N GLU A 286 8.70 3.05 20.42
CA GLU A 286 8.36 3.75 21.66
C GLU A 286 7.02 4.48 21.54
N ARG A 287 6.79 5.20 20.42
CA ARG A 287 5.51 5.89 20.15
C ARG A 287 4.35 4.94 19.89
N VAL A 288 4.62 3.77 19.31
CA VAL A 288 3.61 2.71 19.06
C VAL A 288 3.11 2.13 20.39
N HIS A 289 4.02 1.85 21.33
CA HIS A 289 3.69 1.14 22.57
C HIS A 289 3.34 2.06 23.74
N ASN A 290 3.87 3.28 23.76
CA ASN A 290 3.71 4.24 24.86
C ASN A 290 3.17 5.60 24.38
N PRO A 291 2.02 5.64 23.66
CA PRO A 291 1.45 6.90 23.17
C PRO A 291 0.96 7.77 24.34
N ALA A 292 1.24 9.08 24.29
CA ALA A 292 0.79 10.04 25.30
C ALA A 292 -0.68 10.44 25.14
N HIS A 293 -1.21 10.34 23.91
CA HIS A 293 -2.56 10.73 23.56
C HIS A 293 -3.33 9.57 22.92
N GLN A 294 -4.65 9.73 22.88
CA GLN A 294 -5.53 8.81 22.16
C GLN A 294 -6.60 9.61 21.44
N VAL A 295 -6.85 9.30 20.17
CA VAL A 295 -7.90 9.93 19.35
C VAL A 295 -8.70 8.89 18.59
N SER A 296 -9.97 9.19 18.37
CA SER A 296 -10.89 8.38 17.56
C SER A 296 -11.13 9.08 16.22
N VAL A 297 -10.78 8.42 15.12
CA VAL A 297 -10.98 8.93 13.77
C VAL A 297 -12.00 8.09 13.05
N ALA A 298 -13.12 8.70 12.60
CA ALA A 298 -14.07 8.03 11.73
C ALA A 298 -13.50 7.95 10.31
N LEU A 299 -13.38 6.73 9.78
CA LEU A 299 -13.14 6.48 8.36
C LEU A 299 -14.49 6.23 7.68
N VAL A 300 -15.00 7.26 6.98
CA VAL A 300 -16.33 7.21 6.36
C VAL A 300 -16.20 6.74 4.92
N GLY A 301 -16.36 5.43 4.72
CA GLY A 301 -16.10 4.76 3.44
C GLY A 301 -17.23 3.83 3.01
N LYS A 302 -17.10 3.28 1.81
CA LYS A 302 -18.03 2.29 1.26
C LYS A 302 -17.52 0.86 1.26
N TYR A 303 -16.23 0.67 1.55
CA TYR A 303 -15.54 -0.64 1.60
C TYR A 303 -15.15 -1.02 3.03
N VAL A 304 -15.98 -0.65 4.00
CA VAL A 304 -15.68 -0.78 5.44
C VAL A 304 -15.64 -2.22 5.94
N ASP A 305 -16.24 -3.15 5.20
CA ASP A 305 -16.24 -4.58 5.52
C ASP A 305 -14.90 -5.27 5.15
N LEU A 306 -14.06 -4.62 4.36
CA LEU A 306 -12.73 -5.11 3.99
C LEU A 306 -11.67 -4.06 4.32
N PRO A 307 -10.98 -4.17 5.46
CA PRO A 307 -9.96 -3.20 5.89
C PRO A 307 -8.84 -2.97 4.86
N ASP A 308 -8.46 -4.00 4.11
CA ASP A 308 -7.41 -3.93 3.10
C ASP A 308 -7.74 -2.99 1.92
N ALA A 309 -9.03 -2.67 1.71
CA ALA A 309 -9.44 -1.68 0.71
C ALA A 309 -9.00 -0.24 1.05
N TYR A 310 -8.66 0.02 2.31
CA TYR A 310 -8.19 1.32 2.80
C TYR A 310 -6.88 1.19 3.59
N LEU A 311 -6.05 0.19 3.26
CA LEU A 311 -4.83 -0.13 4.00
C LEU A 311 -3.90 1.09 4.13
N SER A 312 -3.57 1.75 3.02
CA SER A 312 -2.68 2.92 3.06
C SER A 312 -3.28 4.10 3.83
N VAL A 313 -4.60 4.30 3.75
CA VAL A 313 -5.29 5.34 4.54
C VAL A 313 -5.18 5.05 6.03
N THR A 314 -5.42 3.79 6.44
CA THR A 314 -5.33 3.41 7.86
C THR A 314 -3.89 3.50 8.39
N GLU A 315 -2.92 3.09 7.58
CA GLU A 315 -1.50 3.21 7.95
C GLU A 315 -1.05 4.68 8.00
N ALA A 316 -1.54 5.54 7.08
CA ALA A 316 -1.25 6.97 7.10
C ALA A 316 -1.87 7.67 8.33
N LEU A 317 -3.10 7.30 8.72
CA LEU A 317 -3.72 7.78 9.97
C LEU A 317 -2.91 7.36 11.20
N ARG A 318 -2.44 6.10 11.26
CA ARG A 318 -1.57 5.61 12.34
C ARG A 318 -0.24 6.34 12.36
N ALA A 319 0.39 6.54 11.19
CA ALA A 319 1.63 7.29 11.07
C ALA A 319 1.48 8.74 11.57
N GLY A 320 0.38 9.42 11.20
CA GLY A 320 0.01 10.71 11.75
C GLY A 320 -0.14 10.68 13.27
N GLY A 321 -0.65 9.57 13.82
CA GLY A 321 -0.68 9.30 15.26
C GLY A 321 0.72 9.20 15.86
N PHE A 322 1.60 8.42 15.26
CA PHE A 322 2.99 8.26 15.75
C PHE A 322 3.73 9.60 15.74
N ALA A 323 3.57 10.42 14.69
CA ALA A 323 4.17 11.75 14.63
C ALA A 323 3.71 12.67 15.78
N ASN A 324 2.46 12.50 16.24
CA ASN A 324 1.86 13.26 17.35
C ASN A 324 1.90 12.53 18.71
N ASN A 325 2.65 11.45 18.82
CA ASN A 325 2.67 10.59 20.01
C ASN A 325 1.27 10.18 20.50
N ALA A 326 0.40 9.81 19.55
CA ALA A 326 -1.01 9.48 19.77
C ALA A 326 -1.37 8.09 19.23
N LYS A 327 -2.16 7.36 19.99
CA LYS A 327 -2.85 6.16 19.50
C LYS A 327 -4.10 6.57 18.71
N VAL A 328 -4.18 6.16 17.45
CA VAL A 328 -5.36 6.39 16.61
C VAL A 328 -6.25 5.17 16.64
N ASN A 329 -7.48 5.33 17.14
CA ASN A 329 -8.54 4.34 17.05
C ASN A 329 -9.39 4.65 15.82
N ILE A 330 -9.36 3.77 14.84
CA ILE A 330 -10.12 3.93 13.61
C ILE A 330 -11.53 3.38 13.83
N LYS A 331 -12.52 4.25 13.72
CA LYS A 331 -13.94 3.88 13.70
C LYS A 331 -14.38 3.74 12.25
N TRP A 332 -14.65 2.53 11.84
CA TRP A 332 -15.19 2.23 10.52
C TRP A 332 -16.66 2.66 10.46
N VAL A 333 -16.99 3.51 9.51
CA VAL A 333 -18.35 4.04 9.32
C VAL A 333 -18.77 3.80 7.88
N ALA A 334 -19.81 3.01 7.67
CA ALA A 334 -20.40 2.89 6.35
C ALA A 334 -20.99 4.25 5.94
N SER A 335 -20.61 4.74 4.76
CA SER A 335 -21.09 6.05 4.30
C SER A 335 -22.62 6.12 4.28
N ASP A 336 -23.30 5.03 3.91
CA ASP A 336 -24.76 4.94 3.83
C ASP A 336 -25.43 5.25 5.20
N ASP A 337 -24.76 5.01 6.33
CA ASP A 337 -25.24 5.36 7.67
C ASP A 337 -25.34 6.88 7.91
N CYS A 338 -24.70 7.69 7.08
CA CYS A 338 -24.64 9.14 7.22
C CYS A 338 -25.56 9.90 6.24
N GLU A 339 -26.46 9.23 5.51
CA GLU A 339 -27.37 9.86 4.55
C GLU A 339 -28.37 10.80 5.21
N SER A 340 -28.79 10.52 6.45
CA SER A 340 -29.65 11.40 7.22
C SER A 340 -28.90 12.16 8.31
N VAL A 341 -29.46 13.28 8.78
CA VAL A 341 -28.89 14.08 9.88
C VAL A 341 -28.79 13.25 11.17
N GLU A 342 -29.83 12.46 11.46
CA GLU A 342 -29.85 11.58 12.62
C GLU A 342 -28.81 10.46 12.50
N GLY A 343 -28.66 9.87 11.31
CA GLY A 343 -27.68 8.85 11.04
C GLY A 343 -26.24 9.38 11.18
N ALA A 344 -25.93 10.53 10.57
CA ALA A 344 -24.63 11.19 10.71
C ALA A 344 -24.32 11.53 12.18
N LEU A 345 -25.31 12.05 12.94
CA LEU A 345 -25.14 12.32 14.37
C LEU A 345 -24.86 11.02 15.15
N ALA A 346 -25.60 9.95 14.90
CA ALA A 346 -25.42 8.68 15.59
C ALA A 346 -24.04 8.07 15.31
N ALA A 347 -23.58 8.14 14.04
CA ALA A 347 -22.32 7.57 13.61
C ALA A 347 -21.10 8.40 14.04
N LEU A 348 -21.21 9.74 14.12
CA LEU A 348 -20.04 10.64 14.18
C LEU A 348 -19.97 11.50 15.46
N LYS A 349 -20.95 11.45 16.37
CA LYS A 349 -20.99 12.32 17.57
C LYS A 349 -19.80 12.16 18.51
N ASP A 350 -19.22 10.95 18.58
CA ASP A 350 -18.18 10.57 19.55
C ASP A 350 -16.80 10.42 18.89
N VAL A 351 -16.53 11.11 17.76
CA VAL A 351 -15.25 11.06 17.08
C VAL A 351 -14.51 12.40 17.18
N ASP A 352 -13.19 12.33 17.16
CA ASP A 352 -12.32 13.50 17.28
C ASP A 352 -11.98 14.08 15.91
N ALA A 353 -11.93 13.22 14.88
CA ALA A 353 -11.72 13.61 13.51
C ALA A 353 -12.45 12.68 12.54
N ILE A 354 -12.55 13.11 11.29
CA ILE A 354 -13.18 12.37 10.19
C ILE A 354 -12.20 12.32 9.01
N CYS A 355 -12.06 11.14 8.41
CA CYS A 355 -11.38 10.95 7.13
C CYS A 355 -12.40 10.39 6.11
N VAL A 356 -12.56 11.07 4.97
CA VAL A 356 -13.39 10.62 3.86
C VAL A 356 -12.47 10.18 2.74
N PRO A 357 -12.27 8.86 2.55
CA PRO A 357 -11.31 8.32 1.61
C PRO A 357 -11.80 8.38 0.16
N GLY A 358 -10.90 8.12 -0.78
CA GLY A 358 -11.17 7.90 -2.19
C GLY A 358 -12.16 6.76 -2.48
N GLY A 359 -12.48 6.58 -3.74
CA GLY A 359 -13.37 5.52 -4.22
C GLY A 359 -13.97 5.89 -5.57
N PHE A 360 -14.68 4.94 -6.20
CA PHE A 360 -15.33 5.11 -7.49
C PHE A 360 -16.81 4.71 -7.44
N GLY A 361 -17.62 5.30 -8.34
CA GLY A 361 -19.03 4.97 -8.53
C GLY A 361 -19.98 5.54 -7.47
N VAL A 362 -21.25 5.39 -7.72
CA VAL A 362 -22.37 6.15 -7.12
C VAL A 362 -22.69 5.77 -5.68
N ARG A 363 -22.44 4.51 -5.27
CA ARG A 363 -22.84 4.03 -3.93
C ARG A 363 -22.18 4.82 -2.81
N GLY A 364 -22.97 5.22 -1.80
CA GLY A 364 -22.49 5.86 -0.57
C GLY A 364 -22.10 7.33 -0.71
N ILE A 365 -22.39 7.98 -1.86
CA ILE A 365 -22.03 9.39 -2.09
C ILE A 365 -22.86 10.31 -1.19
N GLU A 366 -24.18 10.16 -1.14
CA GLU A 366 -25.03 11.03 -0.32
C GLU A 366 -24.69 10.92 1.17
N GLY A 367 -24.30 9.73 1.64
CA GLY A 367 -23.81 9.57 3.00
C GLY A 367 -22.45 10.25 3.25
N LYS A 368 -21.53 10.24 2.28
CA LYS A 368 -20.29 11.06 2.38
C LYS A 368 -20.61 12.55 2.47
N LEU A 369 -21.54 13.04 1.66
CA LEU A 369 -22.01 14.43 1.72
C LEU A 369 -22.65 14.76 3.08
N GLY A 370 -23.49 13.86 3.62
CA GLY A 370 -24.07 14.00 4.96
C GLY A 370 -23.02 14.06 6.07
N ALA A 371 -22.01 13.18 6.02
CA ALA A 371 -20.89 13.20 6.96
C ALA A 371 -20.07 14.49 6.88
N LEU A 372 -19.78 14.99 5.66
CA LEU A 372 -19.04 16.22 5.44
C LEU A 372 -19.80 17.46 5.90
N LYS A 373 -21.13 17.51 5.66
CA LYS A 373 -22.01 18.56 6.18
C LYS A 373 -21.98 18.57 7.71
N PHE A 374 -22.17 17.41 8.33
CA PHE A 374 -22.10 17.27 9.79
C PHE A 374 -20.75 17.73 10.33
N ALA A 375 -19.65 17.29 9.72
CA ALA A 375 -18.29 17.67 10.10
C ALA A 375 -18.06 19.19 10.03
N ARG A 376 -18.47 19.83 8.94
CA ARG A 376 -18.37 21.28 8.74
C ARG A 376 -19.17 22.06 9.77
N GLU A 377 -20.44 21.69 9.98
CA GLU A 377 -21.33 22.37 10.95
C GLU A 377 -20.91 22.18 12.41
N LYS A 378 -20.38 21.01 12.75
CA LYS A 378 -19.91 20.67 14.11
C LYS A 378 -18.44 20.99 14.35
N LYS A 379 -17.75 21.51 13.34
CA LYS A 379 -16.30 21.86 13.38
C LYS A 379 -15.45 20.68 13.84
N ILE A 380 -15.71 19.49 13.28
CA ILE A 380 -14.92 18.29 13.52
C ILE A 380 -13.76 18.26 12.51
N PRO A 381 -12.49 18.19 12.95
CA PRO A 381 -11.35 18.07 12.06
C PRO A 381 -11.57 17.02 10.97
N THR A 382 -11.41 17.41 9.70
CA THR A 382 -11.81 16.58 8.56
C THR A 382 -10.78 16.62 7.45
N LEU A 383 -10.47 15.44 6.89
CA LEU A 383 -9.61 15.26 5.72
C LEU A 383 -10.37 14.48 4.65
N GLY A 384 -10.49 15.06 3.45
CA GLY A 384 -11.06 14.42 2.27
C GLY A 384 -9.98 14.05 1.26
N LEU A 385 -9.95 12.79 0.82
CA LEU A 385 -8.96 12.26 -0.11
C LEU A 385 -9.61 11.94 -1.45
N CYS A 386 -9.11 12.45 -2.55
CA CYS A 386 -9.56 12.22 -3.91
C CYS A 386 -11.09 12.44 -4.05
N LEU A 387 -11.90 11.40 -4.07
CA LEU A 387 -13.36 11.51 -4.03
C LEU A 387 -13.86 12.30 -2.80
N GLY A 388 -13.13 12.26 -1.68
CA GLY A 388 -13.45 13.04 -0.49
C GLY A 388 -13.41 14.55 -0.75
N LEU A 389 -12.38 15.05 -1.47
CA LEU A 389 -12.33 16.44 -1.93
C LEU A 389 -13.53 16.75 -2.84
N GLN A 390 -13.81 15.89 -3.81
CA GLN A 390 -14.93 16.10 -4.75
C GLN A 390 -16.27 16.19 -3.99
N CYS A 391 -16.48 15.34 -2.99
CA CYS A 391 -17.65 15.42 -2.12
C CYS A 391 -17.67 16.72 -1.29
N MET A 392 -16.52 17.24 -0.81
CA MET A 392 -16.46 18.55 -0.13
C MET A 392 -16.91 19.69 -1.05
N VAL A 393 -16.51 19.66 -2.32
CA VAL A 393 -16.93 20.65 -3.32
C VAL A 393 -18.41 20.54 -3.63
N ILE A 394 -18.95 19.34 -3.81
CA ILE A 394 -20.38 19.11 -4.04
C ILE A 394 -21.20 19.57 -2.82
N GLU A 395 -20.77 19.25 -1.60
CA GLU A 395 -21.44 19.66 -0.36
C GLU A 395 -21.50 21.18 -0.23
N ALA A 396 -20.37 21.87 -0.46
CA ALA A 396 -20.32 23.33 -0.44
C ALA A 396 -21.19 23.94 -1.55
N ALA A 397 -21.15 23.39 -2.75
CA ALA A 397 -21.99 23.84 -3.86
C ALA A 397 -23.48 23.75 -3.53
N ARG A 398 -23.93 22.62 -2.98
CA ARG A 398 -25.35 22.39 -2.63
C ARG A 398 -25.83 23.21 -1.42
N ASN A 399 -25.03 23.29 -0.36
CA ASN A 399 -25.49 23.83 0.93
C ASN A 399 -25.02 25.27 1.19
N LEU A 400 -24.03 25.79 0.47
CA LEU A 400 -23.50 27.14 0.68
C LEU A 400 -23.60 28.05 -0.55
N ALA A 401 -23.51 27.49 -1.79
CA ALA A 401 -23.51 28.27 -3.02
C ALA A 401 -24.86 28.27 -3.77
N ASP A 402 -25.94 27.74 -3.14
CA ASP A 402 -27.30 27.62 -3.70
C ASP A 402 -27.37 26.85 -5.04
N ILE A 403 -26.41 25.96 -5.33
CA ILE A 403 -26.43 25.08 -6.50
C ILE A 403 -27.05 23.74 -6.08
N SER A 404 -28.34 23.71 -5.85
CA SER A 404 -29.03 22.57 -5.21
C SER A 404 -28.91 21.24 -5.96
N GLN A 405 -28.64 21.26 -7.29
CA GLN A 405 -28.46 20.07 -8.13
C GLN A 405 -26.99 19.79 -8.44
N ALA A 406 -26.05 20.46 -7.76
CA ALA A 406 -24.63 20.19 -7.93
C ALA A 406 -24.30 18.71 -7.76
N ASN A 407 -23.59 18.14 -8.74
CA ASN A 407 -23.24 16.71 -8.75
C ASN A 407 -21.92 16.48 -9.51
N SER A 408 -21.50 15.24 -9.55
CA SER A 408 -20.40 14.77 -10.40
C SER A 408 -20.96 14.13 -11.67
N ALA A 409 -20.32 14.39 -12.81
CA ALA A 409 -20.58 13.68 -14.06
C ALA A 409 -20.27 12.16 -13.97
N GLU A 410 -19.52 11.73 -12.96
CA GLU A 410 -19.33 10.29 -12.66
C GLU A 410 -20.61 9.65 -12.13
N PHE A 411 -21.36 10.37 -11.29
CA PHE A 411 -22.53 9.83 -10.59
C PHE A 411 -23.81 10.01 -11.38
N ASP A 412 -23.90 11.13 -12.11
CA ASP A 412 -25.00 11.47 -12.99
C ASP A 412 -24.46 12.20 -14.24
N PRO A 413 -24.25 11.45 -15.34
CA PRO A 413 -23.77 12.05 -16.60
C PRO A 413 -24.69 13.13 -17.18
N GLU A 414 -25.98 13.13 -16.82
CA GLU A 414 -27.01 14.07 -17.28
C GLU A 414 -27.23 15.23 -16.29
N THR A 415 -26.40 15.34 -15.24
CA THR A 415 -26.54 16.42 -14.26
C THR A 415 -26.47 17.80 -14.89
N LYS A 416 -27.35 18.70 -14.46
CA LYS A 416 -27.39 20.07 -14.96
C LYS A 416 -26.24 20.92 -14.45
N ASP A 417 -25.76 20.60 -13.26
CA ASP A 417 -24.70 21.33 -12.55
C ASP A 417 -23.53 20.41 -12.22
N PRO A 418 -22.72 20.01 -13.25
CA PRO A 418 -21.56 19.15 -13.06
C PRO A 418 -20.41 19.94 -12.41
N VAL A 419 -20.47 20.16 -11.10
CA VAL A 419 -19.38 20.83 -10.35
C VAL A 419 -18.11 19.99 -10.29
N ILE A 420 -18.25 18.69 -10.53
CA ILE A 420 -17.18 17.74 -10.81
C ILE A 420 -17.42 17.20 -12.20
N SER A 421 -16.43 17.29 -13.09
CA SER A 421 -16.53 16.89 -14.49
C SER A 421 -15.40 15.94 -14.90
N THR A 422 -15.61 15.25 -16.01
CA THR A 422 -14.58 14.42 -16.64
C THR A 422 -13.40 15.30 -17.06
N MET A 423 -12.17 14.84 -16.83
CA MET A 423 -10.98 15.47 -17.38
C MET A 423 -11.04 15.46 -18.91
N GLN A 424 -10.64 16.55 -19.55
CA GLN A 424 -10.77 16.73 -21.01
C GLN A 424 -10.11 15.60 -21.83
N ASN A 425 -9.00 15.06 -21.34
CA ASN A 425 -8.29 13.93 -21.98
C ASN A 425 -8.88 12.54 -21.64
N GLN A 426 -9.94 12.45 -20.83
CA GLN A 426 -10.57 11.21 -20.41
C GLN A 426 -11.95 10.99 -21.05
N GLU A 427 -12.49 11.96 -21.79
CA GLU A 427 -13.84 11.91 -22.33
C GLU A 427 -14.08 10.71 -23.25
N ASP A 428 -13.14 10.40 -24.15
CA ASP A 428 -13.24 9.27 -25.07
C ASP A 428 -13.19 7.91 -24.33
N ILE A 429 -12.40 7.82 -23.26
CA ILE A 429 -12.27 6.61 -22.43
C ILE A 429 -13.58 6.36 -21.67
N VAL A 430 -14.14 7.40 -21.05
CA VAL A 430 -15.42 7.32 -20.34
C VAL A 430 -16.56 6.98 -21.31
N ALA A 431 -16.48 7.45 -22.56
CA ALA A 431 -17.41 7.05 -23.63
C ALA A 431 -17.21 5.62 -24.18
N GLY A 432 -16.30 4.83 -23.61
CA GLY A 432 -16.06 3.44 -24.01
C GLY A 432 -15.22 3.26 -25.27
N LYS A 433 -14.43 4.27 -25.67
CA LYS A 433 -13.60 4.23 -26.88
C LYS A 433 -12.15 3.78 -26.63
N GLY A 434 -11.81 3.35 -25.43
CA GLY A 434 -10.46 2.94 -25.05
C GLY A 434 -10.40 2.03 -23.84
N ASP A 435 -9.18 1.60 -23.49
CA ASP A 435 -8.94 0.76 -22.32
C ASP A 435 -9.16 1.55 -21.03
N MET A 436 -9.77 0.91 -20.03
CA MET A 436 -10.03 1.53 -18.74
C MET A 436 -8.80 1.49 -17.80
N GLY A 437 -7.98 0.43 -17.87
CA GLY A 437 -6.79 0.27 -17.02
C GLY A 437 -5.64 1.18 -17.44
N GLY A 438 -4.88 1.72 -16.48
CA GLY A 438 -3.68 2.50 -16.72
C GLY A 438 -3.88 3.85 -17.44
N THR A 439 -5.12 4.36 -17.52
CA THR A 439 -5.44 5.55 -18.33
C THR A 439 -5.91 6.77 -17.52
N MET A 440 -6.02 6.65 -16.20
CA MET A 440 -6.31 7.78 -15.31
C MET A 440 -5.13 8.76 -15.21
N ARG A 441 -5.31 9.88 -14.53
CA ARG A 441 -4.20 10.68 -14.06
C ARG A 441 -3.53 9.90 -12.92
N LEU A 442 -2.38 9.29 -13.23
CA LEU A 442 -1.69 8.32 -12.37
C LEU A 442 -0.26 8.77 -12.08
N GLY A 443 0.18 8.62 -10.83
CA GLY A 443 1.56 8.88 -10.40
C GLY A 443 1.75 10.26 -9.79
N LEU A 444 2.99 10.70 -9.74
CA LEU A 444 3.43 11.90 -9.03
C LEU A 444 3.24 13.16 -9.87
N TYR A 445 2.48 14.14 -9.35
CA TYR A 445 2.24 15.43 -10.00
C TYR A 445 2.49 16.59 -9.06
N PRO A 446 3.01 17.73 -9.59
CA PRO A 446 3.25 18.92 -8.81
C PRO A 446 1.97 19.69 -8.52
N ALA A 447 1.92 20.34 -7.35
CA ALA A 447 0.90 21.31 -6.98
C ALA A 447 1.52 22.57 -6.39
N VAL A 448 0.91 23.73 -6.68
CA VAL A 448 1.28 25.03 -6.13
C VAL A 448 0.24 25.44 -5.09
N LEU A 449 0.68 25.64 -3.86
CA LEU A 449 -0.16 25.98 -2.72
C LEU A 449 -0.26 27.50 -2.55
N ALA A 450 -1.44 27.97 -2.21
CA ALA A 450 -1.67 29.39 -1.94
C ALA A 450 -0.93 29.83 -0.67
N ALA A 451 -0.14 30.88 -0.77
CA ALA A 451 0.61 31.41 0.37
C ALA A 451 -0.34 31.80 1.53
N GLY A 452 -0.03 31.33 2.74
CA GLY A 452 -0.84 31.57 3.94
C GLY A 452 -2.08 30.70 4.06
N SER A 453 -2.29 29.72 3.16
CA SER A 453 -3.31 28.70 3.32
C SER A 453 -2.95 27.71 4.45
N LEU A 454 -3.94 27.06 5.02
CA LEU A 454 -3.75 25.99 6.01
C LEU A 454 -2.91 24.84 5.43
N VAL A 455 -3.15 24.48 4.17
CA VAL A 455 -2.39 23.43 3.48
C VAL A 455 -0.92 23.81 3.36
N ALA A 456 -0.59 25.05 2.92
CA ALA A 456 0.79 25.52 2.84
C ALA A 456 1.49 25.55 4.21
N GLU A 457 0.75 25.93 5.28
CA GLU A 457 1.26 25.86 6.66
C GLU A 457 1.61 24.42 7.06
N VAL A 458 0.71 23.47 6.80
CA VAL A 458 0.87 22.06 7.18
C VAL A 458 2.01 21.37 6.42
N TYR A 459 2.18 21.66 5.13
CA TYR A 459 3.33 21.15 4.34
C TYR A 459 4.64 21.87 4.67
N GLY A 460 4.58 23.13 5.14
CA GLY A 460 5.77 23.98 5.29
C GLY A 460 6.41 24.38 3.96
N ALA A 461 5.67 24.31 2.85
CA ALA A 461 6.12 24.58 1.49
C ALA A 461 4.97 25.12 0.63
N ASN A 462 5.31 25.83 -0.47
CA ASN A 462 4.33 26.32 -1.44
C ASN A 462 4.31 25.50 -2.74
N GLU A 463 5.29 24.64 -2.96
CA GLU A 463 5.33 23.70 -4.08
C GLU A 463 5.56 22.32 -3.54
N ILE A 464 4.74 21.37 -3.95
CA ILE A 464 4.75 19.98 -3.48
C ILE A 464 4.51 19.03 -4.64
N GLN A 465 4.67 17.74 -4.38
CA GLN A 465 4.32 16.68 -5.33
C GLN A 465 3.53 15.60 -4.61
N GLU A 466 2.44 15.14 -5.24
CA GLU A 466 1.55 14.11 -4.70
C GLU A 466 1.20 13.07 -5.74
N ARG A 467 0.91 11.83 -5.29
CA ARG A 467 0.44 10.76 -6.18
C ARG A 467 -1.05 10.86 -6.44
N HIS A 468 -1.46 10.67 -7.69
CA HIS A 468 -2.83 10.77 -8.16
C HIS A 468 -3.36 9.45 -8.71
N ARG A 469 -4.70 9.29 -8.62
CA ARG A 469 -5.45 8.20 -9.24
C ARG A 469 -6.91 8.62 -9.46
N HIS A 470 -7.19 9.40 -10.51
CA HIS A 470 -8.54 9.89 -10.79
C HIS A 470 -8.77 10.23 -12.27
N ARG A 471 -10.08 10.29 -12.69
CA ARG A 471 -10.55 10.70 -14.02
C ARG A 471 -11.38 11.97 -13.99
N TYR A 472 -11.92 12.31 -12.83
CA TYR A 472 -12.83 13.41 -12.61
C TYR A 472 -12.16 14.45 -11.72
N GLU A 473 -12.55 15.72 -11.92
CA GLU A 473 -11.98 16.84 -11.19
C GLU A 473 -12.97 18.00 -11.08
N VAL A 474 -12.61 19.01 -10.28
CA VAL A 474 -13.41 20.21 -10.08
C VAL A 474 -13.58 20.99 -11.39
N ASN A 475 -14.83 21.28 -11.77
CA ASN A 475 -15.15 22.06 -12.95
C ASN A 475 -14.90 23.55 -12.69
N ASN A 476 -13.95 24.12 -13.43
CA ASN A 476 -13.53 25.51 -13.30
C ASN A 476 -14.67 26.53 -13.47
N LYS A 477 -15.75 26.17 -14.19
CA LYS A 477 -16.93 27.03 -14.39
C LYS A 477 -17.58 27.46 -13.06
N TYR A 478 -17.49 26.63 -12.01
CA TYR A 478 -18.17 26.86 -10.72
C TYR A 478 -17.24 27.41 -9.64
N ARG A 479 -15.93 27.53 -9.91
CA ARG A 479 -14.92 27.90 -8.88
C ARG A 479 -15.21 29.21 -8.20
N ASP A 480 -15.52 30.27 -8.96
CA ASP A 480 -15.79 31.61 -8.40
C ASP A 480 -17.03 31.60 -7.49
N GLN A 481 -18.11 30.96 -7.92
CA GLN A 481 -19.35 30.86 -7.15
C GLN A 481 -19.14 30.08 -5.84
N ILE A 482 -18.39 28.98 -5.89
CA ILE A 482 -18.09 28.17 -4.71
C ILE A 482 -17.11 28.90 -3.78
N SER A 483 -16.07 29.56 -4.32
CA SER A 483 -15.13 30.36 -3.53
C SER A 483 -15.81 31.48 -2.74
N ALA A 484 -16.85 32.10 -3.30
CA ALA A 484 -17.61 33.14 -2.63
C ALA A 484 -18.28 32.67 -1.32
N THR A 485 -18.43 31.37 -1.11
CA THR A 485 -18.97 30.77 0.12
C THR A 485 -17.96 30.64 1.26
N GLY A 486 -16.68 30.88 0.99
CA GLY A 486 -15.59 30.74 1.94
C GLY A 486 -14.81 29.40 1.83
N LEU A 487 -15.21 28.48 0.94
CA LEU A 487 -14.38 27.33 0.59
C LEU A 487 -13.23 27.81 -0.32
N VAL A 488 -12.02 27.68 0.14
CA VAL A 488 -10.81 28.16 -0.56
C VAL A 488 -10.23 27.04 -1.42
N PHE A 489 -9.97 27.32 -2.70
CA PHE A 489 -9.17 26.47 -3.57
C PHE A 489 -7.68 26.78 -3.32
N SER A 490 -7.10 26.11 -2.34
CA SER A 490 -5.81 26.44 -1.74
C SER A 490 -4.61 25.79 -2.42
N GLY A 491 -4.83 24.91 -3.40
CA GLY A 491 -3.76 24.33 -4.21
C GLY A 491 -4.23 24.05 -5.62
N LEU A 492 -3.38 24.37 -6.60
CA LEU A 492 -3.65 24.21 -8.02
C LEU A 492 -2.48 23.51 -8.71
N SER A 493 -2.75 22.91 -9.88
CA SER A 493 -1.68 22.52 -10.80
C SER A 493 -0.85 23.74 -11.22
N PRO A 494 0.41 23.59 -11.65
CA PRO A 494 1.27 24.74 -12.02
C PRO A 494 0.71 25.65 -13.10
N ASP A 495 -0.13 25.13 -13.98
CA ASP A 495 -0.84 25.89 -15.02
C ASP A 495 -2.15 26.55 -14.51
N GLY A 496 -2.53 26.28 -13.25
CA GLY A 496 -3.73 26.82 -12.60
C GLY A 496 -5.05 26.17 -13.01
N ASN A 497 -5.01 25.16 -13.86
CA ASN A 497 -6.22 24.55 -14.45
C ASN A 497 -6.89 23.51 -13.55
N LEU A 498 -6.09 22.72 -12.80
CA LEU A 498 -6.61 21.65 -11.96
C LEU A 498 -6.62 22.07 -10.49
N VAL A 499 -7.70 21.73 -9.79
CA VAL A 499 -7.81 21.95 -8.35
C VAL A 499 -7.22 20.76 -7.62
N GLU A 500 -6.16 20.99 -6.85
CA GLU A 500 -5.45 19.98 -6.09
C GLU A 500 -5.86 19.95 -4.61
N PHE A 501 -6.22 21.13 -4.06
CA PHE A 501 -6.63 21.27 -2.67
C PHE A 501 -7.79 22.23 -2.48
N VAL A 502 -8.65 21.90 -1.51
CA VAL A 502 -9.67 22.79 -0.98
C VAL A 502 -9.56 22.84 0.54
N GLU A 503 -9.91 23.98 1.14
CA GLU A 503 -9.92 24.13 2.58
C GLU A 503 -10.93 25.15 3.10
N LEU A 504 -11.34 25.03 4.35
CA LEU A 504 -11.90 26.14 5.10
C LEU A 504 -10.80 26.80 5.95
N PRO A 505 -10.70 28.15 5.93
CA PRO A 505 -9.71 28.84 6.73
C PRO A 505 -9.77 28.47 8.22
N ARG A 506 -8.64 28.39 8.90
CA ARG A 506 -8.53 28.03 10.34
C ARG A 506 -9.43 28.87 11.25
N ALA A 507 -9.68 30.13 10.86
CA ALA A 507 -10.62 30.99 11.60
C ALA A 507 -12.07 30.49 11.53
N THR A 508 -12.45 29.76 10.48
CA THR A 508 -13.78 29.21 10.26
C THR A 508 -13.91 27.79 10.80
N HIS A 509 -12.90 26.97 10.55
CA HIS A 509 -12.88 25.54 10.91
C HIS A 509 -11.48 25.12 11.39
N PRO A 510 -11.33 24.34 12.49
CA PRO A 510 -10.01 23.98 13.02
C PRO A 510 -9.14 23.22 12.01
N TYR A 511 -9.73 22.32 11.25
CA TYR A 511 -9.07 21.57 10.16
C TYR A 511 -10.14 21.00 9.21
N TYR A 512 -10.27 21.56 8.02
CA TYR A 512 -11.17 21.07 6.97
C TYR A 512 -10.45 21.16 5.64
N VAL A 513 -9.80 20.07 5.26
CA VAL A 513 -8.89 20.03 4.11
C VAL A 513 -9.30 18.88 3.20
N GLY A 514 -9.37 19.15 1.91
CA GLY A 514 -9.54 18.15 0.86
C GLY A 514 -8.36 18.19 -0.11
N THR A 515 -7.91 17.02 -0.56
CA THR A 515 -6.91 16.87 -1.63
C THR A 515 -7.44 15.96 -2.73
N GLN A 516 -7.17 16.32 -4.00
CA GLN A 516 -7.48 15.46 -5.15
C GLN A 516 -6.52 14.28 -5.27
N ALA A 517 -5.38 14.39 -4.63
CA ALA A 517 -4.33 13.38 -4.58
C ALA A 517 -4.63 12.26 -3.56
N HIS A 518 -3.70 11.30 -3.51
CA HIS A 518 -3.64 10.18 -2.57
C HIS A 518 -2.38 10.26 -1.68
N PRO A 519 -2.32 11.19 -0.71
CA PRO A 519 -1.17 11.38 0.16
C PRO A 519 -0.87 10.17 1.05
N GLU A 520 -1.84 9.27 1.24
CA GLU A 520 -1.67 8.02 1.95
C GLU A 520 -0.58 7.12 1.34
N PHE A 521 -0.35 7.21 0.03
CA PHE A 521 0.69 6.43 -0.65
C PHE A 521 2.10 6.92 -0.34
N LEU A 522 2.26 8.19 0.05
CA LEU A 522 3.55 8.78 0.41
C LEU A 522 3.81 8.78 1.93
N SER A 523 2.84 8.41 2.76
CA SER A 523 3.00 8.36 4.21
C SER A 523 3.86 7.17 4.64
N ARG A 524 4.77 7.39 5.59
CA ARG A 524 5.67 6.39 6.16
C ARG A 524 5.54 6.37 7.69
N PRO A 525 5.74 5.24 8.36
CA PRO A 525 5.64 5.16 9.82
C PRO A 525 6.64 6.06 10.55
N THR A 526 7.84 6.24 9.98
CA THR A 526 8.89 7.12 10.52
C THR A 526 8.86 8.54 9.94
N SER A 527 8.10 8.76 8.85
CA SER A 527 7.95 10.06 8.19
C SER A 527 6.50 10.23 7.74
N ALA A 528 5.62 10.51 8.71
CA ALA A 528 4.19 10.65 8.48
C ALA A 528 3.90 11.81 7.54
N HIS A 529 2.96 11.61 6.62
CA HIS A 529 2.56 12.64 5.68
C HIS A 529 1.92 13.85 6.39
N PRO A 530 2.25 15.11 5.99
CA PRO A 530 1.82 16.32 6.69
C PRO A 530 0.32 16.44 6.89
N LEU A 531 -0.51 16.08 5.91
CA LEU A 531 -1.97 16.18 6.01
C LEU A 531 -2.55 15.28 7.11
N PHE A 532 -2.02 14.06 7.27
CA PHE A 532 -2.45 13.16 8.34
C PHE A 532 -1.93 13.62 9.70
N THR A 533 -0.70 14.13 9.74
CA THR A 533 -0.12 14.74 10.95
C THR A 533 -0.96 15.92 11.41
N GLY A 534 -1.34 16.84 10.52
CA GLY A 534 -2.19 17.98 10.81
C GLY A 534 -3.61 17.61 11.27
N LEU A 535 -4.21 16.58 10.66
CA LEU A 535 -5.52 16.06 11.07
C LEU A 535 -5.49 15.56 12.52
N ILE A 536 -4.48 14.75 12.85
CA ILE A 536 -4.35 14.18 14.21
C ILE A 536 -4.02 15.26 15.25
N ALA A 537 -3.16 16.23 14.90
CA ALA A 537 -2.89 17.36 15.78
C ALA A 537 -4.18 18.13 16.12
N ALA A 538 -5.01 18.45 15.11
CA ALA A 538 -6.29 19.12 15.32
C ALA A 538 -7.29 18.27 16.13
N ALA A 539 -7.26 16.94 15.99
CA ALA A 539 -8.07 16.01 16.78
C ALA A 539 -7.67 16.03 18.27
N ILE A 540 -6.37 16.07 18.57
CA ILE A 540 -5.84 16.17 19.94
C ILE A 540 -6.25 17.50 20.57
N GLU A 541 -6.10 18.62 19.86
CA GLU A 541 -6.52 19.95 20.33
C GLU A 541 -8.04 20.00 20.67
N LYS A 542 -8.87 19.36 19.87
CA LYS A 542 -10.31 19.25 20.11
C LYS A 542 -10.60 18.48 21.42
N ASN A 543 -9.87 17.39 21.69
CA ASN A 543 -10.03 16.57 22.90
C ASN A 543 -9.56 17.27 24.17
N GLY A 544 -8.57 18.17 24.06
CA GLY A 544 -8.03 18.94 25.16
C GLY A 544 -8.87 20.13 25.58
N LYS A 545 -9.96 20.42 24.85
CA LYS A 545 -10.94 21.48 25.15
C LYS A 545 -12.22 20.88 25.74
#